data_739341d2f7ef1f234dfe18fb6d7ed5fd
#
_entry.id   739341d2f7ef1f234dfe18fb6d7ed5fd
#
_cell.length_a   1.000
_cell.length_b   1.000
_cell.length_c   1.000
_cell.angle_alpha   90.00
_cell.angle_beta   90.00
_cell.angle_gamma   90.00
#
_symmetry.space_group_name_H-M   'P 1'
#
loop_
_entity.id
_entity.type
_entity.pdbx_description
1 polymer ?
#
loop_
_entity_poly.entity_id
_entity_poly.type
_entity_poly.pdbx_seq_one_letter_code
_entity_poly.pdbx_strand_id
1 'polypeptide(L)'
;MVLLPPLNRNLKLLLAEGAVSALANGLLIPVLAPYMLHLGLKGSDVGLLSGIMGFSTALSLVPAAYLADAKDWKPLALAAASATPLSLLLLLAGGSAALATTYALFGFLNAAISVSLGPLFADSVERDKHMDAVFSMSQVLLLVFSSIGAALTWPFLSLSEYLGGVVGAYRATIIFSSILYAVCIPLLYGVKETRKKRVEGFSLKVSRAALKLAGLSALMAFGAGVGVWNINYWFSRKYGVEAGELGALSIAGNLMMATATALAPVVSSKLGTVAAVVLLQLSSIPLLLAVALSAGFFYAAAIYTLRSAIINATNPLVSSLQMRLVKPEERARMSMLNTLAWQVAGAAGTVLGGHLMDLWLDLPIYLACLIYLTQTIIFYAALRSYGGQERSSAQD
;
A
#
# COMPACT_ATOMS: atom_id res chain seq x y z
N MET A 1 -30.52 -1.63 -6.83
CA MET A 1 -30.39 -2.30 -5.52
C MET A 1 -29.37 -3.41 -5.70
N VAL A 2 -28.11 -3.19 -5.31
CA VAL A 2 -27.08 -4.23 -5.38
C VAL A 2 -27.42 -5.22 -4.27
N LEU A 3 -27.94 -6.39 -4.65
CA LEU A 3 -28.20 -7.48 -3.71
C LEU A 3 -26.83 -7.89 -3.14
N LEU A 4 -26.65 -7.71 -1.83
CA LEU A 4 -25.46 -8.21 -1.12
C LEU A 4 -25.29 -9.70 -1.43
N PRO A 5 -24.09 -10.14 -1.83
CA PRO A 5 -23.84 -11.55 -2.12
C PRO A 5 -24.10 -12.39 -0.86
N PRO A 6 -24.60 -13.63 -0.99
CA PRO A 6 -24.76 -14.51 0.16
C PRO A 6 -23.39 -14.77 0.79
N LEU A 7 -23.24 -14.34 2.06
CA LEU A 7 -22.00 -14.48 2.82
C LEU A 7 -22.01 -15.83 3.57
N ASN A 8 -21.24 -16.78 3.10
CA ASN A 8 -20.97 -18.00 3.84
C ASN A 8 -20.05 -17.74 5.05
N ARG A 9 -19.87 -18.75 5.89
CA ARG A 9 -19.07 -18.64 7.13
C ARG A 9 -17.64 -18.19 6.85
N ASN A 10 -16.98 -18.73 5.83
CA ASN A 10 -15.61 -18.38 5.48
C ASN A 10 -15.49 -16.91 5.09
N LEU A 11 -16.36 -16.41 4.21
CA LEU A 11 -16.37 -15.01 3.80
C LEU A 11 -16.60 -14.08 4.98
N LYS A 12 -17.52 -14.42 5.91
CA LYS A 12 -17.73 -13.61 7.12
C LYS A 12 -16.47 -13.52 7.98
N LEU A 13 -15.76 -14.64 8.16
CA LEU A 13 -14.51 -14.68 8.95
C LEU A 13 -13.38 -13.92 8.26
N LEU A 14 -13.21 -14.06 6.94
CA LEU A 14 -12.19 -13.35 6.18
C LEU A 14 -12.47 -11.83 6.11
N LEU A 15 -13.73 -11.43 5.96
CA LEU A 15 -14.11 -10.02 6.00
C LEU A 15 -13.92 -9.41 7.39
N ALA A 16 -14.23 -10.17 8.46
CA ALA A 16 -13.98 -9.74 9.83
C ALA A 16 -12.48 -9.62 10.13
N GLU A 17 -11.68 -10.58 9.66
CA GLU A 17 -10.21 -10.52 9.76
C GLU A 17 -9.67 -9.29 9.03
N GLY A 18 -10.07 -9.06 7.78
CA GLY A 18 -9.67 -7.87 7.01
C GLY A 18 -10.08 -6.57 7.69
N ALA A 19 -11.28 -6.51 8.29
CA ALA A 19 -11.73 -5.32 9.03
C ALA A 19 -10.88 -5.07 10.28
N VAL A 20 -10.59 -6.12 11.07
CA VAL A 20 -9.77 -6.00 12.30
C VAL A 20 -8.32 -5.65 11.96
N SER A 21 -7.73 -6.27 10.95
CA SER A 21 -6.37 -5.95 10.50
C SER A 21 -6.28 -4.52 9.94
N ALA A 22 -7.30 -4.07 9.22
CA ALA A 22 -7.37 -2.68 8.73
C ALA A 22 -7.50 -1.67 9.88
N LEU A 23 -8.28 -1.98 10.90
CA LEU A 23 -8.40 -1.16 12.12
C LEU A 23 -7.03 -1.04 12.81
N ALA A 24 -6.34 -2.16 13.01
CA ALA A 24 -5.02 -2.19 13.62
C ALA A 24 -3.99 -1.39 12.81
N ASN A 25 -4.01 -1.55 11.49
CA ASN A 25 -3.09 -0.85 10.58
C ASN A 25 -3.40 0.66 10.52
N GLY A 26 -4.68 1.03 10.46
CA GLY A 26 -5.12 2.42 10.49
C GLY A 26 -4.70 3.16 11.75
N LEU A 27 -4.73 2.47 12.90
CA LEU A 27 -4.26 2.99 14.18
C LEU A 27 -2.71 3.11 14.21
N LEU A 28 -1.99 2.16 13.62
CA LEU A 28 -0.53 2.08 13.67
C LEU A 28 0.15 3.08 12.74
N ILE A 29 -0.32 3.22 11.50
CA ILE A 29 0.35 4.03 10.45
C ILE A 29 0.60 5.48 10.87
N PRO A 30 -0.37 6.22 11.45
CA PRO A 30 -0.15 7.60 11.86
C PRO A 30 0.85 7.75 13.02
N VAL A 31 1.01 6.70 13.84
CA VAL A 31 1.85 6.70 15.04
C VAL A 31 3.32 6.45 14.73
N LEU A 32 3.63 5.62 13.72
CA LEU A 32 5.01 5.17 13.47
C LEU A 32 5.98 6.33 13.22
N ALA A 33 5.58 7.32 12.40
CA ALA A 33 6.45 8.41 12.01
C ALA A 33 6.78 9.37 13.19
N PRO A 34 5.81 9.92 13.94
CA PRO A 34 6.12 10.73 15.10
C PRO A 34 6.78 9.91 16.22
N TYR A 35 6.42 8.65 16.42
CA TYR A 35 7.12 7.77 17.38
C TYR A 35 8.62 7.67 17.08
N MET A 36 8.99 7.44 15.81
CA MET A 36 10.40 7.42 15.40
C MET A 36 11.09 8.76 15.62
N LEU A 37 10.40 9.87 15.35
CA LEU A 37 10.93 11.20 15.58
C LEU A 37 11.20 11.46 17.07
N HIS A 38 10.29 11.06 17.95
CA HIS A 38 10.48 11.13 19.41
C HIS A 38 11.59 10.19 19.94
N LEU A 39 11.90 9.11 19.22
CA LEU A 39 13.06 8.25 19.49
C LEU A 39 14.38 8.87 18.99
N GLY A 40 14.35 10.03 18.34
CA GLY A 40 15.52 10.72 17.80
C GLY A 40 16.03 10.16 16.48
N LEU A 41 15.25 9.32 15.76
CA LEU A 41 15.64 8.79 14.47
C LEU A 41 15.67 9.90 13.41
N LYS A 42 16.69 9.86 12.56
CA LYS A 42 16.85 10.76 11.41
C LYS A 42 16.08 10.23 10.19
N GLY A 43 16.00 11.05 9.15
CA GLY A 43 15.41 10.67 7.87
C GLY A 43 16.06 9.42 7.25
N SER A 44 17.40 9.33 7.34
CA SER A 44 18.19 8.17 6.89
C SER A 44 17.78 6.88 7.62
N ASP A 45 17.56 6.94 8.94
CA ASP A 45 17.15 5.77 9.72
C ASP A 45 15.76 5.29 9.28
N VAL A 46 14.80 6.22 9.16
CA VAL A 46 13.43 5.91 8.71
C VAL A 46 13.41 5.39 7.28
N GLY A 47 14.20 5.99 6.39
CA GLY A 47 14.37 5.53 5.02
C GLY A 47 14.95 4.12 4.95
N LEU A 48 15.96 3.83 5.78
CA LEU A 48 16.57 2.50 5.88
C LEU A 48 15.57 1.46 6.40
N LEU A 49 14.83 1.76 7.47
CA LEU A 49 13.81 0.87 8.02
C LEU A 49 12.72 0.55 6.98
N SER A 50 12.20 1.57 6.30
CA SER A 50 11.22 1.39 5.22
C SER A 50 11.81 0.59 4.04
N GLY A 51 13.08 0.81 3.72
CA GLY A 51 13.81 0.02 2.73
C GLY A 51 13.95 -1.44 3.12
N ILE A 52 14.35 -1.73 4.37
CA ILE A 52 14.42 -3.10 4.92
C ILE A 52 13.07 -3.80 4.77
N MET A 53 11.96 -3.13 5.13
CA MET A 53 10.62 -3.69 4.97
C MET A 53 10.31 -4.04 3.50
N GLY A 54 10.54 -3.10 2.58
CA GLY A 54 10.26 -3.31 1.16
C GLY A 54 11.13 -4.40 0.53
N PHE A 55 12.44 -4.44 0.84
CA PHE A 55 13.33 -5.52 0.39
C PHE A 55 12.95 -6.87 0.99
N SER A 56 12.59 -6.92 2.29
CA SER A 56 12.14 -8.14 2.93
C SER A 56 10.83 -8.66 2.30
N THR A 57 9.90 -7.75 1.98
CA THR A 57 8.67 -8.10 1.26
C THR A 57 9.00 -8.70 -0.12
N ALA A 58 9.87 -8.04 -0.89
CA ALA A 58 10.27 -8.51 -2.22
C ALA A 58 10.96 -9.88 -2.18
N LEU A 59 11.91 -10.05 -1.26
CA LEU A 59 12.66 -11.30 -1.09
C LEU A 59 11.75 -12.45 -0.68
N SER A 60 10.73 -12.17 0.12
CA SER A 60 9.82 -13.17 0.68
C SER A 60 8.68 -13.55 -0.26
N LEU A 61 8.34 -12.69 -1.24
CA LEU A 61 7.17 -12.87 -2.08
C LEU A 61 7.21 -14.19 -2.88
N VAL A 62 8.37 -14.52 -3.47
CA VAL A 62 8.53 -15.75 -4.26
C VAL A 62 8.51 -17.00 -3.38
N PRO A 63 9.31 -17.10 -2.29
CA PRO A 63 9.22 -18.23 -1.37
C PRO A 63 7.84 -18.41 -0.73
N ALA A 64 7.18 -17.30 -0.36
CA ALA A 64 5.84 -17.35 0.22
C ALA A 64 4.81 -17.90 -0.79
N ALA A 65 4.85 -17.45 -2.04
CA ALA A 65 3.99 -17.97 -3.10
C ALA A 65 4.24 -19.48 -3.34
N TYR A 66 5.50 -19.89 -3.40
CA TYR A 66 5.86 -21.30 -3.55
C TYR A 66 5.34 -22.15 -2.37
N LEU A 67 5.51 -21.68 -1.14
CA LEU A 67 5.02 -22.39 0.06
C LEU A 67 3.48 -22.46 0.08
N ALA A 68 2.82 -21.40 -0.33
CA ALA A 68 1.37 -21.33 -0.44
C ALA A 68 0.84 -22.33 -1.48
N ASP A 69 1.52 -22.46 -2.62
CA ASP A 69 1.16 -23.44 -3.65
C ASP A 69 1.51 -24.89 -3.27
N ALA A 70 2.65 -25.10 -2.59
CA ALA A 70 3.15 -26.43 -2.22
C ALA A 70 2.38 -27.05 -1.04
N LYS A 71 1.99 -26.24 -0.06
CA LYS A 71 1.23 -26.69 1.13
C LYS A 71 -0.21 -26.18 1.01
N ASP A 72 -0.72 -25.50 1.94
CA ASP A 72 -2.04 -24.88 1.91
C ASP A 72 -1.87 -23.40 2.27
N TRP A 73 -2.77 -22.53 1.82
CA TRP A 73 -2.68 -21.08 2.04
C TRP A 73 -2.94 -20.72 3.52
N LYS A 74 -3.85 -21.45 4.18
CA LYS A 74 -4.23 -21.20 5.57
C LYS A 74 -3.08 -21.36 6.57
N PRO A 75 -2.25 -22.41 6.56
CA PRO A 75 -1.13 -22.54 7.49
C PRO A 75 -0.14 -21.38 7.37
N LEU A 76 0.13 -20.90 6.14
CA LEU A 76 1.02 -19.76 5.92
C LEU A 76 0.40 -18.45 6.45
N ALA A 77 -0.88 -18.23 6.18
CA ALA A 77 -1.62 -17.07 6.71
C ALA A 77 -1.66 -17.08 8.26
N LEU A 78 -1.92 -18.25 8.88
CA LEU A 78 -1.93 -18.39 10.33
C LEU A 78 -0.55 -18.15 10.95
N ALA A 79 0.51 -18.69 10.36
CA ALA A 79 1.88 -18.46 10.84
C ALA A 79 2.22 -16.97 10.79
N ALA A 80 1.90 -16.30 9.68
CA ALA A 80 2.14 -14.87 9.54
C ALA A 80 1.27 -14.04 10.53
N ALA A 81 -0.01 -14.33 10.66
CA ALA A 81 -0.90 -13.64 11.59
C ALA A 81 -0.45 -13.84 13.06
N SER A 82 0.11 -15.00 13.41
CA SER A 82 0.62 -15.27 14.77
C SER A 82 1.92 -14.52 15.07
N ALA A 83 2.78 -14.35 14.07
CA ALA A 83 4.06 -13.66 14.24
C ALA A 83 3.92 -12.12 14.20
N THR A 84 2.91 -11.58 13.52
CA THR A 84 2.70 -10.13 13.37
C THR A 84 2.61 -9.40 14.71
N PRO A 85 1.74 -9.77 15.67
CA PRO A 85 1.65 -9.07 16.94
C PRO A 85 2.94 -9.11 17.74
N LEU A 86 3.67 -10.23 17.72
CA LEU A 86 4.96 -10.37 18.39
C LEU A 86 6.03 -9.46 17.75
N SER A 87 6.06 -9.37 16.43
CA SER A 87 6.99 -8.49 15.72
C SER A 87 6.74 -7.02 16.06
N LEU A 88 5.49 -6.59 16.21
CA LEU A 88 5.16 -5.22 16.57
C LEU A 88 5.58 -4.86 18.00
N LEU A 89 5.52 -5.80 18.94
CA LEU A 89 5.98 -5.56 20.30
C LEU A 89 7.49 -5.29 20.39
N LEU A 90 8.30 -5.72 19.40
CA LEU A 90 9.72 -5.37 19.33
C LEU A 90 9.95 -3.87 19.12
N LEU A 91 8.97 -3.12 18.55
CA LEU A 91 9.07 -1.65 18.45
C LEU A 91 9.22 -0.97 19.80
N LEU A 92 8.68 -1.60 20.88
CA LEU A 92 8.72 -1.04 22.23
C LEU A 92 10.14 -1.02 22.82
N ALA A 93 11.04 -1.88 22.33
CA ALA A 93 12.43 -1.91 22.75
C ALA A 93 13.23 -0.67 22.31
N GLY A 94 12.79 0.04 21.25
CA GLY A 94 13.32 1.33 20.82
C GLY A 94 14.76 1.31 20.27
N GLY A 95 15.46 0.18 20.33
CA GLY A 95 16.82 0.05 19.80
C GLY A 95 16.84 -0.17 18.27
N SER A 96 17.90 0.31 17.59
CA SER A 96 18.02 0.21 16.13
C SER A 96 17.91 -1.24 15.62
N ALA A 97 18.49 -2.20 16.31
CA ALA A 97 18.39 -3.63 15.97
C ALA A 97 16.94 -4.15 16.09
N ALA A 98 16.22 -3.78 17.16
CA ALA A 98 14.83 -4.18 17.36
C ALA A 98 13.90 -3.56 16.28
N LEU A 99 14.10 -2.29 15.96
CA LEU A 99 13.37 -1.61 14.88
C LEU A 99 13.65 -2.29 13.53
N ALA A 100 14.92 -2.51 13.17
CA ALA A 100 15.29 -3.17 11.92
C ALA A 100 14.70 -4.59 11.82
N THR A 101 14.76 -5.36 12.91
CA THR A 101 14.15 -6.70 12.97
C THR A 101 12.65 -6.66 12.80
N THR A 102 11.96 -5.70 13.45
CA THR A 102 10.50 -5.52 13.29
C THR A 102 10.14 -5.22 11.83
N TYR A 103 10.82 -4.29 11.20
CA TYR A 103 10.54 -3.91 9.80
C TYR A 103 10.85 -5.05 8.83
N ALA A 104 11.93 -5.82 9.07
CA ALA A 104 12.25 -7.00 8.28
C ALA A 104 11.17 -8.10 8.44
N LEU A 105 10.77 -8.40 9.67
CA LEU A 105 9.72 -9.37 9.94
C LEU A 105 8.38 -8.91 9.36
N PHE A 106 8.02 -7.64 9.56
CA PHE A 106 6.76 -7.10 9.05
C PHE A 106 6.69 -7.18 7.52
N GLY A 107 7.80 -6.90 6.82
CA GLY A 107 7.90 -7.08 5.37
C GLY A 107 7.71 -8.53 4.95
N PHE A 108 8.38 -9.47 5.62
CA PHE A 108 8.25 -10.90 5.38
C PHE A 108 6.82 -11.39 5.60
N LEU A 109 6.21 -11.03 6.74
CA LEU A 109 4.87 -11.45 7.12
C LEU A 109 3.80 -10.85 6.19
N ASN A 110 3.99 -9.60 5.76
CA ASN A 110 3.11 -8.93 4.80
C ASN A 110 3.08 -9.68 3.46
N ALA A 111 4.24 -10.11 2.94
CA ALA A 111 4.30 -10.94 1.74
C ALA A 111 3.53 -12.25 1.92
N ALA A 112 3.71 -12.95 3.04
CA ALA A 112 3.03 -14.21 3.33
C ALA A 112 1.50 -14.06 3.40
N ILE A 113 1.02 -13.00 4.07
CA ILE A 113 -0.41 -12.68 4.15
C ILE A 113 -0.97 -12.33 2.77
N SER A 114 -0.28 -11.48 2.00
CA SER A 114 -0.79 -11.00 0.71
C SER A 114 -0.97 -12.13 -0.32
N VAL A 115 -0.05 -13.12 -0.36
CA VAL A 115 -0.17 -14.26 -1.27
C VAL A 115 -1.19 -15.30 -0.81
N SER A 116 -1.56 -15.32 0.49
CA SER A 116 -2.46 -16.32 1.05
C SER A 116 -3.92 -15.88 1.07
N LEU A 117 -4.20 -14.62 1.45
CA LEU A 117 -5.57 -14.14 1.64
C LEU A 117 -6.36 -14.00 0.35
N GLY A 118 -5.75 -13.51 -0.74
CA GLY A 118 -6.42 -13.36 -2.02
C GLY A 118 -7.05 -14.67 -2.52
N PRO A 119 -6.28 -15.76 -2.63
CA PRO A 119 -6.81 -17.08 -2.98
C PRO A 119 -7.84 -17.62 -1.99
N LEU A 120 -7.64 -17.46 -0.67
CA LEU A 120 -8.63 -17.87 0.33
C LEU A 120 -9.96 -17.16 0.17
N PHE A 121 -9.94 -15.86 -0.15
CA PHE A 121 -11.15 -15.12 -0.50
C PHE A 121 -11.80 -15.68 -1.76
N ALA A 122 -11.04 -15.85 -2.84
CA ALA A 122 -11.55 -16.33 -4.12
C ALA A 122 -12.19 -17.73 -3.99
N ASP A 123 -11.54 -18.65 -3.27
CA ASP A 123 -12.05 -19.99 -3.04
C ASP A 123 -13.28 -20.04 -2.14
N SER A 124 -13.49 -19.00 -1.32
CA SER A 124 -14.65 -18.89 -0.44
C SER A 124 -15.89 -18.33 -1.15
N VAL A 125 -15.76 -17.82 -2.38
CA VAL A 125 -16.89 -17.32 -3.18
C VAL A 125 -17.56 -18.49 -3.91
N GLU A 126 -18.83 -18.76 -3.59
CA GLU A 126 -19.56 -19.93 -4.15
C GLU A 126 -19.89 -19.77 -5.64
N ARG A 127 -20.08 -18.54 -6.12
CA ARG A 127 -20.44 -18.24 -7.51
C ARG A 127 -19.57 -17.13 -8.05
N ASP A 128 -18.92 -17.36 -9.18
CA ASP A 128 -18.00 -16.39 -9.82
C ASP A 128 -18.65 -15.02 -10.08
N LYS A 129 -19.95 -14.97 -10.35
CA LYS A 129 -20.70 -13.70 -10.54
C LYS A 129 -20.74 -12.80 -9.30
N HIS A 130 -20.42 -13.29 -8.11
CA HIS A 130 -20.37 -12.53 -6.87
C HIS A 130 -18.93 -12.11 -6.49
N MET A 131 -17.92 -12.54 -7.24
CA MET A 131 -16.51 -12.26 -6.95
C MET A 131 -16.26 -10.76 -6.83
N ASP A 132 -16.64 -9.99 -7.85
CA ASP A 132 -16.44 -8.53 -7.88
C ASP A 132 -17.13 -7.82 -6.70
N ALA A 133 -18.35 -8.26 -6.34
CA ALA A 133 -19.09 -7.67 -5.23
C ALA A 133 -18.40 -7.96 -3.88
N VAL A 134 -17.89 -9.17 -3.67
CA VAL A 134 -17.19 -9.58 -2.44
C VAL A 134 -15.86 -8.82 -2.30
N PHE A 135 -15.06 -8.74 -3.39
CA PHE A 135 -13.81 -7.99 -3.36
C PHE A 135 -14.04 -6.48 -3.17
N SER A 136 -15.06 -5.91 -3.81
CA SER A 136 -15.44 -4.50 -3.62
C SER A 136 -15.86 -4.23 -2.17
N MET A 137 -16.67 -5.12 -1.59
CA MET A 137 -17.09 -5.02 -0.19
C MET A 137 -15.88 -5.11 0.76
N SER A 138 -14.95 -6.02 0.50
CA SER A 138 -13.68 -6.14 1.24
C SER A 138 -12.90 -4.82 1.21
N GLN A 139 -12.73 -4.19 0.03
CA GLN A 139 -12.02 -2.92 -0.09
C GLN A 139 -12.72 -1.78 0.68
N VAL A 140 -14.04 -1.69 0.62
CA VAL A 140 -14.81 -0.70 1.39
C VAL A 140 -14.60 -0.89 2.88
N LEU A 141 -14.68 -2.14 3.38
CA LEU A 141 -14.44 -2.45 4.79
C LEU A 141 -13.01 -2.08 5.21
N LEU A 142 -11.99 -2.40 4.40
CA LEU A 142 -10.61 -2.01 4.67
C LEU A 142 -10.46 -0.49 4.82
N LEU A 143 -11.05 0.30 3.93
CA LEU A 143 -10.96 1.77 3.99
C LEU A 143 -11.71 2.33 5.22
N VAL A 144 -12.91 1.82 5.51
CA VAL A 144 -13.73 2.27 6.64
C VAL A 144 -13.03 1.95 7.96
N PHE A 145 -12.62 0.69 8.16
CA PHE A 145 -11.98 0.27 9.41
C PHE A 145 -10.59 0.88 9.60
N SER A 146 -9.82 1.06 8.53
CA SER A 146 -8.57 1.82 8.58
C SER A 146 -8.81 3.29 8.99
N SER A 147 -9.88 3.91 8.51
CA SER A 147 -10.24 5.28 8.92
C SER A 147 -10.68 5.35 10.39
N ILE A 148 -11.44 4.35 10.87
CA ILE A 148 -11.79 4.23 12.29
C ILE A 148 -10.53 4.06 13.13
N GLY A 149 -9.60 3.20 12.71
CA GLY A 149 -8.31 3.00 13.36
C GLY A 149 -7.51 4.30 13.46
N ALA A 150 -7.42 5.05 12.37
CA ALA A 150 -6.76 6.35 12.35
C ALA A 150 -7.41 7.36 13.30
N ALA A 151 -8.74 7.36 13.43
CA ALA A 151 -9.45 8.22 14.37
C ALA A 151 -9.15 7.86 15.83
N LEU A 152 -8.90 6.58 16.13
CA LEU A 152 -8.57 6.12 17.50
C LEU A 152 -7.21 6.63 18.00
N THR A 153 -6.37 7.24 17.18
CA THR A 153 -5.12 7.88 17.64
C THR A 153 -5.40 9.05 18.59
N TRP A 154 -6.52 9.78 18.40
CA TRP A 154 -6.90 10.91 19.24
C TRP A 154 -7.16 10.54 20.71
N PRO A 155 -7.99 9.52 21.04
CA PRO A 155 -8.16 9.06 22.41
C PRO A 155 -6.86 8.67 23.10
N PHE A 156 -5.94 7.99 22.40
CA PHE A 156 -4.66 7.62 23.00
C PHE A 156 -3.79 8.86 23.29
N LEU A 157 -3.78 9.84 22.41
CA LEU A 157 -3.05 11.10 22.64
C LEU A 157 -3.68 11.93 23.75
N SER A 158 -5.00 12.00 23.87
CA SER A 158 -5.68 12.71 24.95
C SER A 158 -5.41 12.12 26.33
N LEU A 159 -5.08 10.83 26.38
CA LEU A 159 -4.68 10.12 27.60
C LEU A 159 -3.17 10.13 27.85
N SER A 160 -2.39 10.89 27.07
CA SER A 160 -0.92 10.90 27.16
C SER A 160 -0.38 11.22 28.55
N GLU A 161 -1.00 12.13 29.29
CA GLU A 161 -0.60 12.45 30.68
C GLU A 161 -0.64 11.23 31.61
N TYR A 162 -1.66 10.38 31.44
CA TYR A 162 -1.82 9.15 32.23
C TYR A 162 -0.95 8.00 31.74
N LEU A 163 -0.49 8.05 30.50
CA LEU A 163 0.29 7.00 29.85
C LEU A 163 1.81 7.26 29.89
N GLY A 164 2.26 8.30 30.61
CA GLY A 164 3.68 8.63 30.71
C GLY A 164 4.19 9.50 29.56
N GLY A 165 3.34 10.41 29.07
CA GLY A 165 3.64 11.35 28.00
C GLY A 165 3.29 10.82 26.60
N VAL A 166 3.60 11.59 25.56
CA VAL A 166 3.28 11.28 24.17
C VAL A 166 3.89 9.95 23.72
N VAL A 167 5.14 9.68 24.09
CA VAL A 167 5.83 8.42 23.78
C VAL A 167 5.11 7.22 24.43
N GLY A 168 4.61 7.40 25.67
CA GLY A 168 3.81 6.40 26.35
C GLY A 168 2.49 6.12 25.63
N ALA A 169 1.82 7.15 25.14
CA ALA A 169 0.61 7.03 24.33
C ALA A 169 0.89 6.23 23.02
N TYR A 170 2.01 6.50 22.37
CA TYR A 170 2.40 5.75 21.17
C TYR A 170 2.69 4.27 21.47
N ARG A 171 3.38 3.98 22.58
CA ARG A 171 3.61 2.61 23.03
C ARG A 171 2.29 1.88 23.32
N ALA A 172 1.35 2.54 24.02
CA ALA A 172 0.02 1.99 24.27
C ALA A 172 -0.74 1.70 22.97
N THR A 173 -0.64 2.60 21.99
CA THR A 173 -1.22 2.41 20.66
C THR A 173 -0.61 1.20 19.91
N ILE A 174 0.71 1.02 19.98
CA ILE A 174 1.39 -0.14 19.39
C ILE A 174 0.93 -1.43 20.06
N ILE A 175 0.84 -1.46 21.40
CA ILE A 175 0.34 -2.62 22.16
C ILE A 175 -1.10 -2.94 21.75
N PHE A 176 -1.96 -1.93 21.67
CA PHE A 176 -3.36 -2.14 21.31
C PHE A 176 -3.50 -2.63 19.86
N SER A 177 -2.72 -2.08 18.92
CA SER A 177 -2.64 -2.61 17.54
C SER A 177 -2.17 -4.07 17.51
N SER A 178 -1.19 -4.43 18.35
CA SER A 178 -0.71 -5.81 18.49
C SER A 178 -1.82 -6.74 18.97
N ILE A 179 -2.63 -6.30 19.94
CA ILE A 179 -3.80 -7.08 20.44
C ILE A 179 -4.83 -7.26 19.32
N LEU A 180 -5.13 -6.20 18.55
CA LEU A 180 -6.04 -6.29 17.40
C LEU A 180 -5.53 -7.30 16.35
N TYR A 181 -4.24 -7.28 16.02
CA TYR A 181 -3.68 -8.29 15.11
C TYR A 181 -3.75 -9.70 15.71
N ALA A 182 -3.62 -9.88 17.03
CA ALA A 182 -3.81 -11.17 17.68
C ALA A 182 -5.24 -11.70 17.56
N VAL A 183 -6.26 -10.83 17.49
CA VAL A 183 -7.66 -11.21 17.22
C VAL A 183 -7.84 -11.80 15.81
N CYS A 184 -6.98 -11.47 14.84
CA CYS A 184 -7.02 -12.08 13.51
C CYS A 184 -6.70 -13.59 13.54
N ILE A 185 -5.95 -14.08 14.53
CA ILE A 185 -5.54 -15.49 14.64
C ILE A 185 -6.76 -16.43 14.75
N PRO A 186 -7.66 -16.28 15.75
CA PRO A 186 -8.85 -17.14 15.86
C PRO A 186 -9.80 -16.98 14.67
N LEU A 187 -9.89 -15.80 14.06
CA LEU A 187 -10.70 -15.59 12.86
C LEU A 187 -10.19 -16.45 11.68
N LEU A 188 -8.89 -16.40 11.40
CA LEU A 188 -8.25 -17.23 10.38
C LEU A 188 -8.28 -18.71 10.70
N TYR A 189 -8.13 -19.07 12.00
CA TYR A 189 -8.25 -20.47 12.42
C TYR A 189 -9.63 -21.05 12.11
N GLY A 190 -10.69 -20.26 12.24
CA GLY A 190 -12.07 -20.65 11.93
C GLY A 190 -12.38 -20.83 10.44
N VAL A 191 -11.55 -20.33 9.53
CA VAL A 191 -11.72 -20.49 8.06
C VAL A 191 -11.46 -21.94 7.68
N LYS A 192 -12.37 -22.53 6.90
CA LYS A 192 -12.19 -23.86 6.30
C LYS A 192 -11.61 -23.71 4.91
N GLU A 193 -10.44 -24.31 4.68
CA GLU A 193 -9.81 -24.30 3.36
C GLU A 193 -10.50 -25.30 2.43
N THR A 194 -11.00 -24.82 1.31
CA THR A 194 -11.61 -25.61 0.25
C THR A 194 -10.68 -25.53 -0.96
N ARG A 195 -9.81 -26.52 -1.10
CA ARG A 195 -8.79 -26.54 -2.14
C ARG A 195 -9.39 -26.70 -3.54
N LYS A 196 -9.27 -25.69 -4.39
CA LYS A 196 -9.46 -25.80 -5.83
C LYS A 196 -8.12 -26.07 -6.51
N LYS A 197 -8.12 -26.92 -7.57
CA LYS A 197 -6.97 -27.45 -8.31
C LYS A 197 -5.73 -26.54 -8.37
N ARG A 198 -4.54 -27.15 -8.14
CA ARG A 198 -3.22 -26.57 -8.44
C ARG A 198 -3.09 -26.21 -9.91
N VAL A 199 -2.54 -25.04 -10.18
CA VAL A 199 -2.01 -24.71 -11.51
C VAL A 199 -0.61 -25.32 -11.61
N GLU A 200 -0.44 -26.31 -12.46
CA GLU A 200 0.87 -26.90 -12.75
C GLU A 200 1.71 -25.94 -13.60
N GLY A 201 2.95 -25.73 -13.19
CA GLY A 201 4.00 -25.14 -14.02
C GLY A 201 4.32 -23.66 -13.73
N PHE A 202 5.29 -23.43 -12.85
CA PHE A 202 5.92 -22.12 -12.70
C PHE A 202 6.95 -21.92 -13.82
N SER A 203 6.70 -20.98 -14.75
CA SER A 203 7.63 -20.60 -15.81
C SER A 203 8.05 -19.14 -15.65
N LEU A 204 9.36 -18.90 -15.61
CA LEU A 204 9.95 -17.54 -15.48
C LEU A 204 10.08 -16.80 -16.83
N LYS A 205 9.64 -17.40 -17.95
CA LYS A 205 9.74 -16.74 -19.26
C LYS A 205 8.80 -15.53 -19.30
N VAL A 206 9.34 -14.35 -19.47
CA VAL A 206 8.63 -13.07 -19.49
C VAL A 206 8.87 -12.39 -20.83
N SER A 207 7.84 -11.83 -21.44
CA SER A 207 7.96 -11.09 -22.70
C SER A 207 8.68 -9.75 -22.52
N ARG A 208 9.25 -9.22 -23.62
CA ARG A 208 9.86 -7.89 -23.62
C ARG A 208 8.84 -6.78 -23.24
N ALA A 209 7.57 -6.98 -23.59
CA ALA A 209 6.50 -6.06 -23.22
C ALA A 209 6.31 -6.02 -21.71
N ALA A 210 6.24 -7.19 -21.05
CA ALA A 210 6.10 -7.27 -19.60
C ALA A 210 7.31 -6.66 -18.86
N LEU A 211 8.55 -6.88 -19.33
CA LEU A 211 9.74 -6.25 -18.76
C LEU A 211 9.71 -4.72 -18.90
N LYS A 212 9.28 -4.20 -20.05
CA LYS A 212 9.14 -2.77 -20.28
C LYS A 212 8.11 -2.13 -19.34
N LEU A 213 6.96 -2.78 -19.16
CA LEU A 213 5.90 -2.32 -18.27
C LEU A 213 6.32 -2.38 -16.80
N ALA A 214 7.01 -3.44 -16.39
CA ALA A 214 7.57 -3.55 -15.04
C ALA A 214 8.64 -2.48 -14.77
N GLY A 215 9.48 -2.16 -15.77
CA GLY A 215 10.45 -1.07 -15.68
C GLY A 215 9.80 0.31 -15.48
N LEU A 216 8.69 0.58 -16.17
CA LEU A 216 7.90 1.82 -15.98
C LEU A 216 7.29 1.88 -14.57
N SER A 217 6.80 0.76 -14.07
CA SER A 217 6.28 0.67 -12.69
C SER A 217 7.40 0.80 -11.65
N ALA A 218 8.57 0.24 -11.91
CA ALA A 218 9.74 0.39 -11.04
C ALA A 218 10.18 1.85 -10.92
N LEU A 219 10.24 2.58 -12.03
CA LEU A 219 10.62 4.00 -12.01
C LEU A 219 9.59 4.84 -11.25
N MET A 220 8.29 4.54 -11.40
CA MET A 220 7.22 5.17 -10.62
C MET A 220 7.37 4.88 -9.12
N ALA A 221 7.60 3.62 -8.76
CA ALA A 221 7.80 3.20 -7.38
C ALA A 221 9.05 3.81 -6.75
N PHE A 222 10.14 3.91 -7.52
CA PHE A 222 11.36 4.57 -7.06
C PHE A 222 11.09 6.03 -6.69
N GLY A 223 10.39 6.79 -7.56
CA GLY A 223 9.97 8.17 -7.26
C GLY A 223 9.05 8.25 -6.03
N ALA A 224 8.11 7.31 -5.90
CA ALA A 224 7.24 7.23 -4.71
C ALA A 224 8.04 6.94 -3.43
N GLY A 225 9.00 6.03 -3.49
CA GLY A 225 9.91 5.73 -2.38
C GLY A 225 10.73 6.95 -1.99
N VAL A 226 11.32 7.65 -2.96
CA VAL A 226 12.15 8.84 -2.69
C VAL A 226 11.36 9.91 -1.95
N GLY A 227 10.16 10.30 -2.40
CA GLY A 227 9.50 11.51 -1.89
C GLY A 227 8.16 11.31 -1.18
N VAL A 228 7.57 10.12 -1.22
CA VAL A 228 6.16 9.96 -0.79
C VAL A 228 5.97 8.90 0.30
N TRP A 229 6.67 7.76 0.26
CA TRP A 229 6.40 6.68 1.20
C TRP A 229 6.67 7.06 2.67
N ASN A 230 7.63 7.94 2.91
CA ASN A 230 7.93 8.46 4.25
C ASN A 230 7.33 9.86 4.50
N ILE A 231 6.24 10.20 3.79
CA ILE A 231 5.63 11.54 3.85
C ILE A 231 5.13 11.90 5.27
N ASN A 232 4.65 10.92 6.04
CA ASN A 232 4.21 11.15 7.41
C ASN A 232 5.36 11.62 8.29
N TYR A 233 6.57 11.06 8.13
CA TYR A 233 7.78 11.51 8.80
C TYR A 233 8.15 12.94 8.38
N TRP A 234 8.07 13.23 7.07
CA TRP A 234 8.31 14.56 6.54
C TRP A 234 7.32 15.58 7.13
N PHE A 235 6.02 15.25 7.20
CA PHE A 235 5.01 16.11 7.83
C PHE A 235 5.31 16.36 9.30
N SER A 236 5.59 15.31 10.08
CA SER A 236 5.93 15.46 11.50
C SER A 236 7.18 16.30 11.71
N ARG A 237 8.23 16.09 10.90
CA ARG A 237 9.49 16.83 11.01
C ARG A 237 9.36 18.30 10.57
N LYS A 238 8.56 18.57 9.52
CA LYS A 238 8.40 19.92 8.97
C LYS A 238 7.47 20.81 9.79
N TYR A 239 6.36 20.24 10.23
CA TYR A 239 5.28 21.00 10.88
C TYR A 239 5.10 20.69 12.37
N GLY A 240 5.84 19.74 12.92
CA GLY A 240 5.70 19.33 14.31
C GLY A 240 4.38 18.65 14.64
N VAL A 241 3.72 18.04 13.62
CA VAL A 241 2.43 17.38 13.80
C VAL A 241 2.59 15.96 14.36
N GLU A 242 1.63 15.57 15.18
CA GLU A 242 1.59 14.30 15.87
C GLU A 242 0.64 13.30 15.19
N ALA A 243 0.46 12.12 15.79
CA ALA A 243 -0.35 11.05 15.20
C ALA A 243 -1.83 11.42 14.99
N GLY A 244 -2.37 12.37 15.77
CA GLY A 244 -3.75 12.83 15.61
C GLY A 244 -3.98 13.48 14.24
N GLU A 245 -3.16 14.47 13.88
CA GLU A 245 -3.24 15.19 12.61
C GLU A 245 -2.93 14.25 11.43
N LEU A 246 -1.98 13.35 11.58
CA LEU A 246 -1.68 12.32 10.57
C LEU A 246 -2.82 11.30 10.43
N GLY A 247 -3.54 11.01 11.51
CA GLY A 247 -4.77 10.23 11.49
C GLY A 247 -5.87 10.90 10.68
N ALA A 248 -6.09 12.19 10.90
CA ALA A 248 -7.03 13.00 10.10
C ALA A 248 -6.64 13.02 8.62
N LEU A 249 -5.34 13.18 8.31
CA LEU A 249 -4.82 13.09 6.95
C LEU A 249 -5.11 11.73 6.31
N SER A 250 -4.93 10.63 7.05
CA SER A 250 -5.21 9.28 6.58
C SER A 250 -6.70 9.06 6.28
N ILE A 251 -7.60 9.55 7.13
CA ILE A 251 -9.06 9.50 6.91
C ILE A 251 -9.44 10.26 5.64
N ALA A 252 -8.98 11.50 5.51
CA ALA A 252 -9.23 12.32 4.33
C ALA A 252 -8.69 11.65 3.06
N GLY A 253 -7.48 11.08 3.14
CA GLY A 253 -6.85 10.34 2.05
C GLY A 253 -7.66 9.12 1.61
N ASN A 254 -8.16 8.31 2.54
CA ASN A 254 -8.99 7.13 2.25
C ASN A 254 -10.30 7.51 1.55
N LEU A 255 -10.98 8.56 2.02
CA LEU A 255 -12.24 9.04 1.42
C LEU A 255 -12.01 9.59 0.00
N MET A 256 -10.99 10.40 -0.17
CA MET A 256 -10.64 10.97 -1.48
C MET A 256 -10.17 9.89 -2.46
N MET A 257 -9.41 8.91 -2.00
CA MET A 257 -8.94 7.79 -2.83
C MET A 257 -10.11 6.94 -3.31
N ALA A 258 -11.08 6.62 -2.44
CA ALA A 258 -12.27 5.88 -2.82
C ALA A 258 -13.06 6.61 -3.92
N THR A 259 -13.27 7.92 -3.77
CA THR A 259 -13.98 8.76 -4.73
C THR A 259 -13.23 8.83 -6.07
N ALA A 260 -11.93 9.09 -6.04
CA ALA A 260 -11.11 9.22 -7.24
C ALA A 260 -11.00 7.91 -8.03
N THR A 261 -10.90 6.77 -7.33
CA THR A 261 -10.87 5.46 -7.97
C THR A 261 -12.20 5.15 -8.67
N ALA A 262 -13.33 5.54 -8.09
CA ALA A 262 -14.65 5.39 -8.72
C ALA A 262 -14.82 6.27 -9.97
N LEU A 263 -14.17 7.43 -10.03
CA LEU A 263 -14.23 8.35 -11.18
C LEU A 263 -13.21 8.02 -12.29
N ALA A 264 -12.18 7.24 -12.01
CA ALA A 264 -11.12 6.91 -12.97
C ALA A 264 -11.63 6.34 -14.32
N PRO A 265 -12.62 5.40 -14.35
CA PRO A 265 -13.17 4.89 -15.60
C PRO A 265 -13.86 5.95 -16.46
N VAL A 266 -14.51 6.95 -15.82
CA VAL A 266 -15.18 8.05 -16.53
C VAL A 266 -14.16 8.93 -17.26
N VAL A 267 -13.02 9.20 -16.64
CA VAL A 267 -11.93 9.96 -17.27
C VAL A 267 -11.32 9.16 -18.43
N SER A 268 -11.07 7.87 -18.21
CA SER A 268 -10.51 6.97 -19.21
C SER A 268 -11.43 6.77 -20.42
N SER A 269 -12.76 6.69 -20.23
CA SER A 269 -13.69 6.53 -21.35
C SER A 269 -13.73 7.74 -22.30
N LYS A 270 -13.45 8.96 -21.79
CA LYS A 270 -13.43 10.18 -22.59
C LYS A 270 -12.10 10.45 -23.30
N LEU A 271 -11.00 10.15 -22.65
CA LEU A 271 -9.66 10.52 -23.12
C LEU A 271 -8.88 9.36 -23.73
N GLY A 272 -9.32 8.11 -23.51
CA GLY A 272 -8.53 6.90 -23.70
C GLY A 272 -7.59 6.64 -22.52
N THR A 273 -7.24 5.37 -22.30
CA THR A 273 -6.54 4.94 -21.08
C THR A 273 -5.15 5.59 -20.95
N VAL A 274 -4.36 5.60 -22.00
CA VAL A 274 -2.98 6.16 -21.97
C VAL A 274 -3.00 7.66 -21.70
N ALA A 275 -3.87 8.43 -22.38
CA ALA A 275 -3.96 9.87 -22.19
C ALA A 275 -4.49 10.24 -20.81
N ALA A 276 -5.46 9.48 -20.28
CA ALA A 276 -5.99 9.68 -18.93
C ALA A 276 -4.88 9.48 -17.87
N VAL A 277 -4.10 8.41 -17.96
CA VAL A 277 -2.97 8.15 -17.04
C VAL A 277 -1.95 9.29 -17.11
N VAL A 278 -1.54 9.69 -18.31
CA VAL A 278 -0.55 10.78 -18.47
C VAL A 278 -1.06 12.09 -17.89
N LEU A 279 -2.32 12.46 -18.17
CA LEU A 279 -2.91 13.69 -17.64
C LEU A 279 -2.95 13.70 -16.11
N LEU A 280 -3.43 12.61 -15.51
CA LEU A 280 -3.50 12.47 -14.05
C LEU A 280 -2.12 12.47 -13.40
N GLN A 281 -1.13 11.79 -14.00
CA GLN A 281 0.24 11.81 -13.51
C GLN A 281 0.85 13.21 -13.60
N LEU A 282 0.74 13.90 -14.75
CA LEU A 282 1.25 15.26 -14.93
C LEU A 282 0.59 16.24 -13.96
N SER A 283 -0.72 16.18 -13.76
CA SER A 283 -1.44 17.08 -12.82
C SER A 283 -1.04 16.84 -11.36
N SER A 284 -0.58 15.63 -11.01
CA SER A 284 -0.12 15.32 -9.65
C SER A 284 1.24 15.96 -9.29
N ILE A 285 2.07 16.29 -10.29
CA ILE A 285 3.43 16.81 -10.08
C ILE A 285 3.41 18.24 -9.49
N PRO A 286 2.71 19.22 -10.08
CA PRO A 286 2.64 20.57 -9.48
C PRO A 286 1.98 20.57 -8.10
N LEU A 287 1.03 19.66 -7.85
CA LEU A 287 0.45 19.50 -6.51
C LEU A 287 1.49 18.99 -5.51
N LEU A 288 2.32 18.02 -5.90
CA LEU A 288 3.39 17.53 -5.02
C LEU A 288 4.42 18.62 -4.72
N LEU A 289 4.76 19.43 -5.71
CA LEU A 289 5.63 20.60 -5.53
C LEU A 289 4.99 21.62 -4.58
N ALA A 290 3.68 21.89 -4.72
CA ALA A 290 2.94 22.79 -3.86
C ALA A 290 2.89 22.31 -2.40
N VAL A 291 2.87 20.99 -2.15
CA VAL A 291 3.02 20.42 -0.80
C VAL A 291 4.33 20.86 -0.16
N ALA A 292 5.46 20.74 -0.88
CA ALA A 292 6.77 21.12 -0.36
C ALA A 292 6.86 22.63 -0.08
N LEU A 293 6.21 23.46 -0.90
CA LEU A 293 6.21 24.92 -0.78
C LEU A 293 5.18 25.47 0.21
N SER A 294 4.30 24.63 0.76
CA SER A 294 3.26 25.07 1.68
C SER A 294 3.83 25.55 3.01
N ALA A 295 3.33 26.69 3.50
CA ALA A 295 3.78 27.29 4.74
C ALA A 295 3.16 26.66 6.02
N GLY A 296 2.07 25.88 5.89
CA GLY A 296 1.36 25.29 7.03
C GLY A 296 0.81 23.90 6.72
N PHE A 297 0.68 23.10 7.78
CA PHE A 297 0.25 21.71 7.69
C PHE A 297 -1.10 21.53 6.99
N PHE A 298 -2.13 22.29 7.36
CA PHE A 298 -3.47 22.11 6.81
C PHE A 298 -3.52 22.33 5.29
N TYR A 299 -2.81 23.31 4.77
CA TYR A 299 -2.70 23.56 3.34
C TYR A 299 -1.95 22.42 2.65
N ALA A 300 -0.80 22.03 3.20
CA ALA A 300 -0.02 20.92 2.69
C ALA A 300 -0.80 19.61 2.69
N ALA A 301 -1.53 19.33 3.78
CA ALA A 301 -2.35 18.14 3.94
C ALA A 301 -3.51 18.10 2.92
N ALA A 302 -4.21 19.21 2.71
CA ALA A 302 -5.30 19.30 1.73
C ALA A 302 -4.78 19.07 0.30
N ILE A 303 -3.67 19.73 -0.08
CA ILE A 303 -3.04 19.57 -1.39
C ILE A 303 -2.53 18.14 -1.57
N TYR A 304 -1.89 17.57 -0.54
CA TYR A 304 -1.39 16.19 -0.58
C TYR A 304 -2.52 15.18 -0.73
N THR A 305 -3.63 15.36 -0.02
CA THR A 305 -4.82 14.50 -0.11
C THR A 305 -5.40 14.52 -1.52
N LEU A 306 -5.56 15.70 -2.12
CA LEU A 306 -6.00 15.85 -3.50
C LEU A 306 -5.03 15.19 -4.48
N ARG A 307 -3.73 15.45 -4.34
CA ARG A 307 -2.68 14.83 -5.14
C ARG A 307 -2.70 13.31 -5.02
N SER A 308 -2.84 12.79 -3.80
CA SER A 308 -2.87 11.35 -3.54
C SER A 308 -4.07 10.70 -4.20
N ALA A 309 -5.25 11.32 -4.17
CA ALA A 309 -6.43 10.87 -4.87
C ALA A 309 -6.21 10.79 -6.40
N ILE A 310 -5.67 11.84 -6.99
CA ILE A 310 -5.41 11.92 -8.44
C ILE A 310 -4.43 10.84 -8.90
N ILE A 311 -3.31 10.67 -8.21
CA ILE A 311 -2.31 9.69 -8.63
C ILE A 311 -2.79 8.25 -8.42
N ASN A 312 -3.51 7.97 -7.32
CA ASN A 312 -4.02 6.63 -7.05
C ASN A 312 -5.18 6.25 -7.99
N ALA A 313 -5.91 7.21 -8.55
CA ALA A 313 -6.90 6.97 -9.62
C ALA A 313 -6.26 6.36 -10.89
N THR A 314 -4.94 6.52 -11.09
CA THR A 314 -4.25 5.88 -12.22
C THR A 314 -4.04 4.36 -12.03
N ASN A 315 -4.05 3.85 -10.79
CA ASN A 315 -3.73 2.46 -10.50
C ASN A 315 -4.61 1.44 -11.25
N PRO A 316 -5.96 1.52 -11.23
CA PRO A 316 -6.80 0.60 -11.99
C PRO A 316 -6.60 0.74 -13.50
N LEU A 317 -6.34 1.95 -13.99
CA LEU A 317 -6.10 2.20 -15.42
C LEU A 317 -4.79 1.56 -15.89
N VAL A 318 -3.71 1.74 -15.14
CA VAL A 318 -2.40 1.13 -15.43
C VAL A 318 -2.50 -0.40 -15.33
N SER A 319 -3.14 -0.93 -14.30
CA SER A 319 -3.33 -2.37 -14.14
C SER A 319 -4.11 -2.98 -15.31
N SER A 320 -5.21 -2.36 -15.71
CA SER A 320 -6.01 -2.78 -16.88
C SER A 320 -5.16 -2.74 -18.17
N LEU A 321 -4.41 -1.68 -18.38
CA LEU A 321 -3.53 -1.51 -19.54
C LEU A 321 -2.44 -2.60 -19.57
N GLN A 322 -1.80 -2.90 -18.44
CA GLN A 322 -0.82 -3.98 -18.33
C GLN A 322 -1.41 -5.33 -18.71
N MET A 323 -2.64 -5.65 -18.24
CA MET A 323 -3.31 -6.92 -18.55
C MET A 323 -3.73 -7.04 -20.02
N ARG A 324 -3.98 -5.91 -20.73
CA ARG A 324 -4.29 -5.90 -22.17
C ARG A 324 -3.05 -6.04 -23.06
N LEU A 325 -1.90 -5.53 -22.59
CA LEU A 325 -0.65 -5.52 -23.37
C LEU A 325 0.15 -6.82 -23.29
N VAL A 326 -0.20 -7.74 -22.39
CA VAL A 326 0.43 -9.04 -22.25
C VAL A 326 -0.54 -10.17 -22.63
N LYS A 327 0.01 -11.31 -23.09
CA LYS A 327 -0.80 -12.50 -23.41
C LYS A 327 -1.51 -13.04 -22.15
N PRO A 328 -2.69 -13.67 -22.29
CA PRO A 328 -3.42 -14.22 -21.14
C PRO A 328 -2.57 -15.15 -20.25
N GLU A 329 -1.69 -15.97 -20.85
CA GLU A 329 -0.81 -16.91 -20.15
C GLU A 329 0.32 -16.21 -19.38
N GLU A 330 0.59 -14.94 -19.67
CA GLU A 330 1.64 -14.14 -19.03
C GLU A 330 1.10 -13.22 -17.91
N ARG A 331 -0.22 -13.05 -17.78
CA ARG A 331 -0.83 -12.07 -16.85
C ARG A 331 -0.42 -12.27 -15.40
N ALA A 332 -0.41 -13.51 -14.91
CA ALA A 332 0.03 -13.82 -13.54
C ALA A 332 1.51 -13.47 -13.33
N ARG A 333 2.36 -13.80 -14.31
CA ARG A 333 3.80 -13.46 -14.29
C ARG A 333 4.04 -11.96 -14.36
N MET A 334 3.26 -11.24 -15.18
CA MET A 334 3.31 -9.78 -15.25
C MET A 334 2.95 -9.16 -13.90
N SER A 335 1.89 -9.62 -13.24
CA SER A 335 1.48 -9.14 -11.93
C SER A 335 2.56 -9.35 -10.88
N MET A 336 3.16 -10.54 -10.84
CA MET A 336 4.27 -10.85 -9.92
C MET A 336 5.49 -9.97 -10.20
N LEU A 337 5.90 -9.85 -11.47
CA LEU A 337 7.04 -9.04 -11.86
C LEU A 337 6.82 -7.57 -11.51
N ASN A 338 5.60 -7.05 -11.75
CA ASN A 338 5.22 -5.70 -11.39
C ASN A 338 5.32 -5.46 -9.88
N THR A 339 4.82 -6.40 -9.06
CA THR A 339 4.89 -6.30 -7.59
C THR A 339 6.33 -6.33 -7.10
N LEU A 340 7.16 -7.24 -7.62
CA LEU A 340 8.59 -7.30 -7.28
C LEU A 340 9.31 -6.01 -7.67
N ALA A 341 9.11 -5.53 -8.91
CA ALA A 341 9.71 -4.30 -9.40
C ALA A 341 9.30 -3.09 -8.55
N TRP A 342 8.02 -3.03 -8.16
CA TRP A 342 7.48 -1.99 -7.29
C TRP A 342 8.13 -1.99 -5.91
N GLN A 343 8.22 -3.16 -5.27
CA GLN A 343 8.78 -3.28 -3.93
C GLN A 343 10.29 -3.00 -3.90
N VAL A 344 11.05 -3.58 -4.82
CA VAL A 344 12.52 -3.38 -4.88
C VAL A 344 12.86 -1.92 -5.19
N ALA A 345 12.25 -1.34 -6.21
CA ALA A 345 12.54 0.04 -6.61
C ALA A 345 12.06 1.04 -5.55
N GLY A 346 10.87 0.84 -4.99
CA GLY A 346 10.35 1.66 -3.91
C GLY A 346 11.22 1.61 -2.67
N ALA A 347 11.67 0.42 -2.26
CA ALA A 347 12.59 0.24 -1.14
C ALA A 347 13.92 0.99 -1.35
N ALA A 348 14.52 0.87 -2.53
CA ALA A 348 15.72 1.64 -2.88
C ALA A 348 15.45 3.15 -2.83
N GLY A 349 14.29 3.57 -3.32
CA GLY A 349 13.84 4.95 -3.26
C GLY A 349 13.71 5.49 -1.84
N THR A 350 13.14 4.71 -0.89
CA THR A 350 13.00 5.16 0.52
C THR A 350 14.35 5.34 1.21
N VAL A 351 15.31 4.46 0.94
CA VAL A 351 16.67 4.60 1.47
C VAL A 351 17.30 5.90 0.97
N LEU A 352 17.24 6.15 -0.33
CA LEU A 352 17.76 7.40 -0.91
C LEU A 352 17.01 8.62 -0.34
N GLY A 353 15.67 8.58 -0.33
CA GLY A 353 14.83 9.66 0.17
C GLY A 353 15.12 10.03 1.61
N GLY A 354 15.33 9.01 2.47
CA GLY A 354 15.69 9.23 3.86
C GLY A 354 17.01 9.98 4.03
N HIS A 355 18.06 9.59 3.29
CA HIS A 355 19.34 10.32 3.30
C HIS A 355 19.23 11.74 2.77
N LEU A 356 18.42 11.95 1.73
CA LEU A 356 18.18 13.30 1.19
C LEU A 356 17.43 14.20 2.17
N MET A 357 16.50 13.65 3.00
CA MET A 357 15.83 14.41 4.07
C MET A 357 16.80 14.94 5.14
N ASP A 358 17.92 14.26 5.36
CA ASP A 358 18.93 14.70 6.33
C ASP A 358 19.81 15.82 5.77
N LEU A 359 19.97 15.91 4.45
CA LEU A 359 20.68 16.99 3.77
C LEU A 359 19.80 18.25 3.68
N TRP A 360 18.58 18.07 3.17
CA TRP A 360 17.56 19.10 3.09
C TRP A 360 16.19 18.44 3.06
N LEU A 361 15.33 18.79 4.00
CA LEU A 361 14.08 18.10 4.28
C LEU A 361 13.15 17.97 3.05
N ASP A 362 13.09 19.00 2.19
CA ASP A 362 12.22 19.02 1.02
C ASP A 362 12.87 18.41 -0.24
N LEU A 363 14.17 18.13 -0.23
CA LEU A 363 14.93 17.64 -1.39
C LEU A 363 14.37 16.35 -2.00
N PRO A 364 13.92 15.35 -1.19
CA PRO A 364 13.30 14.14 -1.74
C PRO A 364 12.05 14.43 -2.55
N ILE A 365 11.24 15.41 -2.14
CA ILE A 365 10.01 15.77 -2.85
C ILE A 365 10.33 16.38 -4.22
N TYR A 366 11.32 17.27 -4.28
CA TYR A 366 11.76 17.86 -5.56
C TYR A 366 12.31 16.80 -6.51
N LEU A 367 13.14 15.88 -5.99
CA LEU A 367 13.67 14.78 -6.79
C LEU A 367 12.54 13.84 -7.26
N ALA A 368 11.58 13.54 -6.41
CA ALA A 368 10.41 12.75 -6.79
C ALA A 368 9.60 13.39 -7.92
N CYS A 369 9.42 14.73 -7.91
CA CYS A 369 8.77 15.45 -9.00
C CYS A 369 9.51 15.26 -10.34
N LEU A 370 10.85 15.33 -10.34
CA LEU A 370 11.66 15.09 -11.54
C LEU A 370 11.54 13.63 -12.03
N ILE A 371 11.58 12.67 -11.11
CA ILE A 371 11.44 11.26 -11.44
C ILE A 371 10.04 10.97 -12.01
N TYR A 372 8.98 11.52 -11.43
CA TYR A 372 7.61 11.38 -11.95
C TYR A 372 7.44 12.00 -13.32
N LEU A 373 8.01 13.19 -13.56
CA LEU A 373 8.00 13.83 -14.87
C LEU A 373 8.70 12.94 -15.91
N THR A 374 9.90 12.48 -15.61
CA THR A 374 10.68 11.58 -16.47
C THR A 374 9.92 10.29 -16.75
N GLN A 375 9.37 9.66 -15.71
CA GLN A 375 8.58 8.44 -15.84
C GLN A 375 7.35 8.66 -16.73
N THR A 376 6.62 9.76 -16.53
CA THR A 376 5.41 10.07 -17.32
C THR A 376 5.74 10.31 -18.80
N ILE A 377 6.86 10.99 -19.11
CA ILE A 377 7.35 11.19 -20.49
C ILE A 377 7.70 9.85 -21.12
N ILE A 378 8.45 8.99 -20.42
CA ILE A 378 8.84 7.66 -20.93
C ILE A 378 7.59 6.78 -21.10
N PHE A 379 6.63 6.83 -20.16
CA PHE A 379 5.36 6.12 -20.26
C PHE A 379 4.58 6.52 -21.51
N TYR A 380 4.43 7.83 -21.74
CA TYR A 380 3.77 8.34 -22.94
C TYR A 380 4.49 7.91 -24.22
N ALA A 381 5.81 8.13 -24.31
CA ALA A 381 6.60 7.76 -25.49
C ALA A 381 6.53 6.25 -25.79
N ALA A 382 6.47 5.42 -24.74
CA ALA A 382 6.42 3.98 -24.85
C ALA A 382 5.05 3.43 -25.32
N LEU A 383 3.95 4.13 -24.99
CA LEU A 383 2.59 3.63 -25.15
C LEU A 383 1.67 4.50 -26.03
N ARG A 384 2.17 5.61 -26.59
CA ARG A 384 1.39 6.52 -27.44
C ARG A 384 0.75 5.84 -28.66
N SER A 385 1.46 4.87 -29.28
CA SER A 385 0.93 4.13 -30.44
C SER A 385 -0.29 3.28 -30.08
N TYR A 386 -0.30 2.70 -28.87
CA TYR A 386 -1.43 1.94 -28.36
C TYR A 386 -2.63 2.85 -28.06
N GLY A 387 -2.41 4.02 -27.45
CA GLY A 387 -3.45 5.01 -27.20
C GLY A 387 -4.10 5.59 -28.46
N GLY A 388 -3.38 5.61 -29.59
CA GLY A 388 -3.93 5.97 -30.89
C GLY A 388 -4.93 4.93 -31.44
N GLN A 389 -4.61 3.66 -31.28
CA GLN A 389 -5.51 2.55 -31.67
C GLN A 389 -6.79 2.49 -30.82
N GLU A 390 -6.72 2.73 -29.51
CA GLU A 390 -7.90 2.79 -28.63
C GLU A 390 -8.90 3.88 -29.08
N ARG A 391 -8.42 5.04 -29.54
CA ARG A 391 -9.29 6.13 -30.00
C ARG A 391 -9.94 5.84 -31.34
N SER A 392 -9.26 5.20 -32.25
CA SER A 392 -9.78 4.81 -33.57
C SER A 392 -10.91 3.78 -33.41
N SER A 393 -10.72 2.76 -32.56
CA SER A 393 -11.73 1.71 -32.32
C SER A 393 -12.94 2.15 -31.47
N ALA A 394 -12.89 3.32 -30.84
CA ALA A 394 -14.01 3.89 -30.08
C ALA A 394 -14.87 4.88 -30.92
N GLN A 395 -14.42 5.23 -32.12
CA GLN A 395 -15.14 6.10 -33.06
C GLN A 395 -15.88 5.32 -34.17
N ASP A 396 -15.53 4.04 -34.34
CA ASP A 396 -16.24 3.06 -35.18
C ASP A 396 -17.30 2.32 -34.35
#